data_cfd620b2d95176fd72e6198eacfc0fe7
#
_entry.id   cfd620b2d95176fd72e6198eacfc0fe7
#
_cell.length_a   1.000
_cell.length_b   1.000
_cell.length_c   1.000
_cell.angle_alpha   90.00
_cell.angle_beta   90.00
_cell.angle_gamma   90.00
#
_symmetry.space_group_name_H-M   'P 1'
#
loop_
_entity.id
_entity.type
_entity.pdbx_description
1 polymer ?
#
loop_
_entity_poly.entity_id
_entity_poly.type
_entity_poly.pdbx_seq_one_letter_code
_entity_poly.pdbx_strand_id
1 'polypeptide(L)' 'MDGNNYLVNRIKWLKGEKVRLQKELKKIEKEITQIELKIQKQSIDKSVNQ' A
#
# COMPACT_ATOMS: atom_id res chain seq x y z
N MET A 1 36.62 -8.23 -3.05
CA MET A 1 36.04 -7.50 -4.16
C MET A 1 34.71 -8.02 -4.57
N ASP A 2 34.60 -9.31 -4.74
CA ASP A 2 33.33 -9.91 -5.13
C ASP A 2 32.27 -9.70 -4.08
N GLY A 3 32.71 -9.65 -2.80
CA GLY A 3 31.76 -9.42 -1.71
C GLY A 3 31.07 -8.07 -1.80
N ASN A 4 31.84 -7.04 -2.19
CA ASN A 4 31.27 -5.71 -2.32
C ASN A 4 30.28 -5.64 -3.49
N ASN A 5 30.60 -6.29 -4.59
CA ASN A 5 29.69 -6.33 -5.73
C ASN A 5 28.42 -7.05 -5.38
N TYR A 6 28.52 -8.13 -4.64
CA TYR A 6 27.36 -8.86 -4.20
C TYR A 6 26.45 -7.98 -3.33
N LEU A 7 27.06 -7.28 -2.38
CA LEU A 7 26.29 -6.42 -1.48
C LEU A 7 25.62 -5.26 -2.22
N VAL A 8 26.34 -4.65 -3.15
CA VAL A 8 25.79 -3.57 -3.95
C VAL A 8 24.59 -4.06 -4.77
N ASN A 9 24.73 -5.23 -5.39
CA ASN A 9 23.64 -5.79 -6.16
C ASN A 9 22.44 -6.14 -5.27
N ARG A 10 22.73 -6.63 -4.07
CA ARG A 10 21.67 -6.96 -3.12
C ARG A 10 20.90 -5.71 -2.73
N ILE A 11 21.61 -4.62 -2.47
CA ILE A 11 20.98 -3.35 -2.11
C ILE A 11 20.08 -2.85 -3.26
N LYS A 12 20.58 -2.93 -4.48
CA LYS A 12 19.79 -2.50 -5.64
C LYS A 12 18.51 -3.31 -5.75
N TRP A 13 18.62 -4.61 -5.58
CA TRP A 13 17.44 -5.47 -5.64
C TRP A 13 16.45 -5.13 -4.55
N LEU A 14 16.95 -4.94 -3.33
CA LEU A 14 16.08 -4.62 -2.20
C LEU A 14 15.40 -3.26 -2.37
N LYS A 15 16.11 -2.28 -2.92
CA LYS A 15 15.53 -0.98 -3.18
C LYS A 15 14.41 -1.07 -4.22
N GLY A 16 14.61 -1.87 -5.25
CA GLY A 16 13.57 -2.10 -6.24
C GLY A 16 12.33 -2.74 -5.64
N GLU A 17 12.55 -3.74 -4.79
CA GLU A 17 11.45 -4.39 -4.10
C GLU A 17 10.71 -3.42 -3.18
N LYS A 18 11.44 -2.57 -2.50
CA LYS A 18 10.84 -1.58 -1.61
C LYS A 18 9.91 -0.65 -2.39
N VAL A 19 10.37 -0.17 -3.54
CA VAL A 19 9.55 0.71 -4.36
C VAL A 19 8.28 -0.01 -4.83
N ARG A 20 8.43 -1.25 -5.27
CA ARG A 20 7.29 -2.03 -5.73
C ARG A 20 6.28 -2.24 -4.62
N LEU A 21 6.76 -2.58 -3.43
CA LEU A 21 5.89 -2.80 -2.28
C LEU A 21 5.21 -1.52 -1.83
N GLN A 22 5.90 -0.39 -1.92
CA GLN A 22 5.31 0.89 -1.58
C GLN A 22 4.16 1.25 -2.53
N LYS A 23 4.31 0.95 -3.81
CA LYS A 23 3.23 1.17 -4.77
C LYS A 23 2.04 0.29 -4.47
N GLU A 24 2.29 -0.96 -4.14
CA GLU A 24 1.23 -1.88 -3.77
C GLU A 24 0.51 -1.42 -2.52
N LEU A 25 1.27 -0.96 -1.54
CA LEU A 25 0.70 -0.46 -0.30
C LEU A 25 -0.22 0.73 -0.55
N LYS A 26 0.19 1.63 -1.43
CA LYS A 26 -0.64 2.78 -1.78
C LYS A 26 -1.96 2.36 -2.41
N LYS A 27 -1.93 1.35 -3.25
CA LYS A 27 -3.15 0.82 -3.86
C LYS A 27 -4.08 0.26 -2.80
N ILE A 28 -3.52 -0.50 -1.88
CA ILE A 28 -4.30 -1.09 -0.79
C ILE A 28 -4.89 0.00 0.09
N GLU A 29 -4.11 1.01 0.41
CA GLU A 29 -4.59 2.12 1.22
C GLU A 29 -5.74 2.85 0.55
N LYS A 30 -5.66 3.05 -0.76
CA LYS A 30 -6.74 3.68 -1.51
C LYS A 30 -8.00 2.84 -1.44
N GLU A 31 -7.87 1.54 -1.61
CA GLU A 31 -9.01 0.63 -1.54
C GLU A 31 -9.67 0.69 -0.17
N ILE A 32 -8.85 0.64 0.86
CA ILE A 32 -9.37 0.72 2.23
C ILE A 32 -10.14 2.01 2.43
N THR A 33 -9.56 3.12 1.99
CA THR A 33 -10.20 4.43 2.13
C THR A 33 -11.53 4.46 1.41
N GLN A 34 -11.60 3.93 0.21
CA GLN A 34 -12.83 3.92 -0.57
C GLN A 34 -13.90 3.07 0.10
N ILE A 35 -13.50 1.93 0.63
CA ILE A 35 -14.44 1.05 1.32
C ILE A 35 -14.94 1.70 2.60
N GLU A 36 -14.05 2.33 3.34
CA GLU A 36 -14.41 3.02 4.57
C GLU A 36 -15.40 4.15 4.29
N LEU A 37 -15.19 4.87 3.20
CA LEU A 37 -16.11 5.93 2.82
C LEU A 37 -17.48 5.37 2.46
N LYS A 38 -17.54 4.24 1.79
CA LYS A 38 -18.80 3.59 1.47
C LYS A 38 -19.54 3.15 2.72
N ILE A 39 -18.81 2.56 3.66
CA ILE A 39 -19.39 2.13 4.92
C ILE A 39 -19.95 3.32 5.69
N GLN A 40 -19.19 4.40 5.74
CA GLN A 40 -19.61 5.62 6.42
C GLN A 40 -20.90 6.16 5.81
N LYS A 41 -20.96 6.21 4.48
CA LYS A 41 -22.11 6.70 3.77
C LYS A 41 -23.35 5.84 4.04
N GLN A 42 -23.16 4.54 4.05
CA GLN A 42 -24.25 3.61 4.33
C GLN A 42 -24.75 3.76 5.76
N SER A 43 -23.84 3.95 6.69
CA SER A 43 -24.22 4.16 8.09
C SER A 43 -25.04 5.44 8.26
N ILE A 44 -24.60 6.51 7.59
CA ILE A 44 -25.33 7.77 7.64
C ILE A 44 -26.73 7.61 7.05
N ASP A 45 -26.82 6.94 5.92
CA ASP A 45 -28.11 6.69 5.26
C ASP A 45 -29.04 5.90 6.18
N LYS A 46 -28.50 4.88 6.84
CA LYS A 46 -29.29 4.10 7.78
C LYS A 46 -29.77 4.94 8.95
N SER A 47 -28.91 5.81 9.45
CA SER A 47 -29.29 6.69 10.54
C SER A 47 -30.41 7.62 10.13
N VAL A 48 -30.32 8.16 8.93
CA VAL A 48 -31.34 9.08 8.43
C VAL A 48 -32.67 8.36 8.24
N ASN A 49 -32.62 7.12 7.78
CA ASN A 49 -33.82 6.34 7.50
C ASN A 49 -34.49 5.82 8.75
N GLN A 50 -33.77 5.80 9.84
CA GLN A 50 -34.35 5.38 11.10
C GLN A 50 -35.02 6.55 11.79
#